data_e821339b4d8ee45d0445e286a8ecd67f
#
_entry.id   e821339b4d8ee45d0445e286a8ecd67f
#
_cell.length_a   1.000
_cell.length_b   1.000
_cell.length_c   1.000
_cell.angle_alpha   90.00
_cell.angle_beta   90.00
_cell.angle_gamma   90.00
#
_symmetry.space_group_name_H-M   'P 1'
#
loop_
_entity.id
_entity.type
_entity.pdbx_description
1 polymer ?
#
loop_
_entity_poly.entity_id
_entity_poly.type
_entity_poly.pdbx_seq_one_letter_code
_entity_poly.pdbx_strand_id
1 'polypeptide(L)'
;DSTAFHGIYGLFTNKIKQAFKVRQIEEYGNVFLNITGADSIAFVELLDNQDKGLRRRPVVDGRAEFYYLNPGKYGARLINDTNGNGVWDPGDYEKGIQPEMVYYYPHIIEFKANWDATQDWNVTAVSLDKQKPDELKKQKPDEDKKKKTRDSQNANRNRRNN
;
A
#
# COMPACT_ATOMS: atom_id res chain seq x y z
N ASP A 1 3.13 -14.68 35.59
CA ASP A 1 2.73 -15.93 36.24
C ASP A 1 3.00 -17.10 35.30
N SER A 2 3.73 -18.13 35.77
CA SER A 2 4.06 -19.30 34.95
C SER A 2 2.86 -20.26 34.76
N THR A 3 1.78 -20.03 35.50
CA THR A 3 0.57 -20.86 35.46
C THR A 3 -0.60 -20.20 34.76
N ALA A 4 -0.37 -19.07 34.08
CA ALA A 4 -1.44 -18.30 33.43
C ALA A 4 -2.13 -19.03 32.28
N PHE A 5 -1.41 -19.95 31.62
CA PHE A 5 -1.94 -20.72 30.52
C PHE A 5 -1.71 -22.21 30.76
N HIS A 6 -2.78 -22.99 30.62
CA HIS A 6 -2.77 -24.44 30.71
C HIS A 6 -3.06 -25.03 29.32
N GLY A 7 -2.20 -25.92 28.88
CA GLY A 7 -2.49 -26.75 27.70
C GLY A 7 -3.51 -27.83 28.02
N ILE A 8 -4.19 -28.34 27.00
CA ILE A 8 -5.18 -29.43 27.15
C ILE A 8 -4.60 -30.72 27.76
N TYR A 9 -3.28 -30.88 27.71
CA TYR A 9 -2.54 -32.00 28.31
C TYR A 9 -1.99 -31.73 29.72
N GLY A 10 -2.48 -30.68 30.39
CA GLY A 10 -2.04 -30.31 31.75
C GLY A 10 -0.65 -29.70 31.83
N LEU A 11 -0.02 -29.34 30.71
CA LEU A 11 1.26 -28.65 30.69
C LEU A 11 1.07 -27.15 30.97
N PHE A 12 1.98 -26.58 31.74
CA PHE A 12 2.02 -25.14 32.05
C PHE A 12 2.98 -24.43 31.11
N THR A 13 2.69 -23.16 30.81
CA THR A 13 3.64 -22.33 30.09
C THR A 13 4.77 -21.90 31.00
N ASN A 14 5.99 -21.81 30.45
CA ASN A 14 7.11 -21.18 31.13
C ASN A 14 6.81 -19.69 31.35
N LYS A 15 7.47 -19.09 32.34
CA LYS A 15 7.34 -17.67 32.64
C LYS A 15 7.74 -16.83 31.42
N ILE A 16 6.75 -16.22 30.78
CA ILE A 16 6.95 -15.31 29.65
C ILE A 16 7.23 -13.92 30.21
N LYS A 17 8.40 -13.36 29.91
CA LYS A 17 8.74 -11.95 30.16
C LYS A 17 8.88 -11.27 28.81
N GLN A 18 8.01 -10.31 28.52
CA GLN A 18 8.09 -9.49 27.34
C GLN A 18 8.23 -8.03 27.75
N ALA A 19 9.32 -7.40 27.33
CA ALA A 19 9.52 -5.98 27.54
C ALA A 19 8.86 -5.20 26.42
N PHE A 20 8.10 -4.17 26.75
CA PHE A 20 7.50 -3.25 25.80
C PHE A 20 8.16 -1.89 25.96
N LYS A 21 8.54 -1.28 24.83
CA LYS A 21 8.93 0.13 24.78
C LYS A 21 7.79 0.91 24.13
N VAL A 22 7.19 1.81 24.88
CA VAL A 22 6.23 2.77 24.34
C VAL A 22 7.01 3.86 23.62
N ARG A 23 6.68 4.09 22.36
CA ARG A 23 7.24 5.19 21.58
C ARG A 23 6.62 6.51 21.99
N GLN A 24 7.40 7.58 21.97
CA GLN A 24 6.92 8.92 22.22
C GLN A 24 6.14 9.44 21.00
N ILE A 25 5.22 10.38 21.22
CA ILE A 25 4.38 10.95 20.16
C ILE A 25 5.24 11.61 19.07
N GLU A 26 6.33 12.24 19.48
CA GLU A 26 7.30 12.91 18.62
C GLU A 26 8.05 11.97 17.66
N GLU A 27 7.97 10.65 17.90
CA GLU A 27 8.54 9.65 17.00
C GLU A 27 7.65 9.36 15.78
N TYR A 28 6.43 9.90 15.77
CA TYR A 28 5.45 9.72 14.70
C TYR A 28 5.28 11.00 13.88
N GLY A 29 4.63 10.89 12.74
CA GLY A 29 4.17 12.01 11.94
C GLY A 29 2.71 11.82 11.52
N ASN A 30 2.13 12.85 10.93
CA ASN A 30 0.77 12.82 10.43
C ASN A 30 0.75 13.14 8.92
N VAL A 31 -0.22 12.60 8.22
CA VAL A 31 -0.45 12.87 6.79
C VAL A 31 -1.89 13.31 6.59
N PHE A 32 -2.06 14.44 5.94
CA PHE A 32 -3.34 15.01 5.57
C PHE A 32 -3.43 15.12 4.06
N LEU A 33 -4.47 14.57 3.47
CA LEU A 33 -4.74 14.63 2.05
C LEU A 33 -6.01 15.44 1.82
N ASN A 34 -5.89 16.59 1.17
CA ASN A 34 -7.02 17.39 0.71
C ASN A 34 -7.40 16.89 -0.69
N ILE A 35 -8.59 16.35 -0.85
CA ILE A 35 -9.01 15.59 -2.02
C ILE A 35 -10.10 16.36 -2.75
N THR A 36 -9.94 16.50 -4.06
CA THR A 36 -10.95 17.09 -4.94
C THR A 36 -11.23 16.17 -6.12
N GLY A 37 -12.46 16.19 -6.62
CA GLY A 37 -12.88 15.38 -7.76
C GLY A 37 -13.18 13.91 -7.45
N ALA A 38 -13.21 13.52 -6.16
CA ALA A 38 -13.69 12.21 -5.72
C ALA A 38 -15.22 12.19 -5.60
N ASP A 39 -15.81 11.00 -5.61
CA ASP A 39 -17.22 10.80 -5.33
C ASP A 39 -17.53 11.05 -3.84
N SER A 40 -18.82 11.15 -3.52
CA SER A 40 -19.28 11.47 -2.17
C SER A 40 -18.91 10.41 -1.13
N ILE A 41 -18.78 9.16 -1.56
CA ILE A 41 -18.37 8.05 -0.69
C ILE A 41 -17.05 7.51 -1.24
N ALA A 42 -15.98 7.77 -0.52
CA ALA A 42 -14.64 7.32 -0.90
C ALA A 42 -13.79 7.13 0.33
N PHE A 43 -12.78 6.28 0.22
CA PHE A 43 -11.74 6.15 1.23
C PHE A 43 -10.36 6.16 0.61
N VAL A 44 -9.38 6.62 1.39
CA VAL A 44 -7.98 6.57 1.02
C VAL A 44 -7.28 5.44 1.75
N GLU A 45 -6.44 4.74 1.04
CA GLU A 45 -5.55 3.74 1.59
C GLU A 45 -4.09 4.15 1.37
N LEU A 46 -3.33 4.24 2.46
CA LEU A 46 -1.88 4.39 2.39
C LEU A 46 -1.22 3.07 2.05
N LEU A 47 -0.20 3.13 1.22
CA LEU A 47 0.48 1.97 0.66
C LEU A 47 1.95 1.95 1.08
N ASP A 48 2.50 0.76 1.24
CA ASP A 48 3.93 0.56 1.34
C ASP A 48 4.61 0.59 -0.06
N ASN A 49 5.92 0.40 -0.08
CA ASN A 49 6.72 0.36 -1.31
C ASN A 49 6.45 -0.88 -2.19
N GLN A 50 5.62 -1.82 -1.72
CA GLN A 50 5.20 -3.02 -2.46
C GLN A 50 3.75 -2.91 -2.96
N ASP A 51 3.14 -1.72 -2.89
CA ASP A 51 1.73 -1.48 -3.26
C ASP A 51 0.73 -2.21 -2.34
N LYS A 52 1.15 -2.51 -1.12
CA LYS A 52 0.29 -3.14 -0.12
C LYS A 52 -0.35 -2.11 0.78
N GLY A 53 -1.66 -2.21 0.99
CA GLY A 53 -2.41 -1.36 1.90
C GLY A 53 -1.94 -1.51 3.35
N LEU A 54 -1.63 -0.39 3.98
CA LEU A 54 -1.17 -0.30 5.38
C LEU A 54 -2.26 0.25 6.29
N ARG A 55 -2.86 1.36 5.91
CA ARG A 55 -3.91 2.05 6.66
C ARG A 55 -4.96 2.63 5.73
N ARG A 56 -6.19 2.64 6.18
CA ARG A 56 -7.36 3.11 5.45
C ARG A 56 -8.10 4.16 6.26
N ARG A 57 -8.57 5.23 5.60
CA ARG A 57 -9.38 6.30 6.19
C ARG A 57 -10.44 6.77 5.22
N PRO A 58 -11.67 7.01 5.68
CA PRO A 58 -12.71 7.63 4.84
C PRO A 58 -12.30 9.04 4.47
N VAL A 59 -12.80 9.50 3.33
CA VAL A 59 -12.76 10.92 2.95
C VAL A 59 -13.95 11.60 3.59
N VAL A 60 -13.69 12.59 4.45
CA VAL A 60 -14.72 13.39 5.12
C VAL A 60 -14.49 14.85 4.75
N ASP A 61 -15.49 15.52 4.23
CA ASP A 61 -15.41 16.92 3.78
C ASP A 61 -14.21 17.19 2.84
N GLY A 62 -13.96 16.25 1.92
CA GLY A 62 -12.85 16.34 0.98
C GLY A 62 -11.47 16.10 1.60
N ARG A 63 -11.39 15.52 2.81
CA ARG A 63 -10.13 15.31 3.50
C ARG A 63 -10.01 13.89 4.06
N ALA A 64 -8.79 13.32 3.95
CA ALA A 64 -8.42 12.08 4.62
C ALA A 64 -7.24 12.34 5.57
N GLU A 65 -7.38 11.90 6.82
CA GLU A 65 -6.43 12.20 7.89
C GLU A 65 -5.82 10.93 8.47
N PHE A 66 -4.49 10.89 8.50
CA PHE A 66 -3.73 9.77 9.02
C PHE A 66 -2.81 10.26 10.14
N TYR A 67 -3.08 9.79 11.35
CA TYR A 67 -2.33 10.16 12.55
C TYR A 67 -1.39 9.03 12.98
N TYR A 68 -0.32 9.41 13.66
CA TYR A 68 0.63 8.47 14.29
C TYR A 68 1.20 7.45 13.31
N LEU A 69 1.66 7.92 12.16
CA LEU A 69 2.36 7.11 11.19
C LEU A 69 3.85 7.05 11.53
N ASN A 70 4.47 5.91 11.27
CA ASN A 70 5.92 5.83 11.33
C ASN A 70 6.54 6.70 10.23
N PRO A 71 7.63 7.43 10.50
CA PRO A 71 8.36 8.14 9.46
C PRO A 71 8.75 7.22 8.32
N GLY A 72 8.63 7.70 7.08
CA GLY A 72 8.94 6.86 5.92
C GLY A 72 8.34 7.38 4.62
N LYS A 73 8.28 6.48 3.65
CA LYS A 73 7.72 6.72 2.31
C LYS A 73 6.44 5.94 2.14
N TYR A 74 5.41 6.61 1.65
CA TYR A 74 4.08 6.04 1.47
C TYR A 74 3.54 6.39 0.10
N GLY A 75 2.94 5.41 -0.57
CA GLY A 75 2.01 5.67 -1.64
C GLY A 75 0.62 5.94 -1.09
N ALA A 76 -0.27 6.45 -1.92
CA ALA A 76 -1.68 6.55 -1.59
C ALA A 76 -2.55 6.15 -2.78
N ARG A 77 -3.68 5.51 -2.51
CA ARG A 77 -4.74 5.29 -3.48
C ARG A 77 -6.09 5.63 -2.86
N LEU A 78 -6.96 6.20 -3.67
CA LEU A 78 -8.34 6.48 -3.33
C LEU A 78 -9.23 5.47 -4.04
N ILE A 79 -10.19 4.94 -3.35
CA ILE A 79 -11.22 4.05 -3.87
C ILE A 79 -12.56 4.75 -3.72
N ASN A 80 -13.29 4.88 -4.84
CA ASN A 80 -14.69 5.30 -4.80
C ASN A 80 -15.53 4.10 -4.37
N ASP A 81 -16.01 4.15 -3.14
CA ASP A 81 -16.75 3.08 -2.48
C ASP A 81 -18.25 3.28 -2.74
N THR A 82 -18.73 2.77 -3.86
CA THR A 82 -20.10 3.04 -4.34
C THR A 82 -21.19 2.45 -3.46
N ASN A 83 -20.88 1.40 -2.72
CA ASN A 83 -21.84 0.72 -1.82
C ASN A 83 -21.59 1.01 -0.33
N GLY A 84 -20.52 1.75 0.02
CA GLY A 84 -20.23 2.18 1.38
C GLY A 84 -19.75 1.05 2.31
N ASN A 85 -19.20 -0.06 1.76
CA ASN A 85 -18.78 -1.20 2.55
C ASN A 85 -17.34 -1.08 3.09
N GLY A 86 -16.58 -0.07 2.66
CA GLY A 86 -15.19 0.19 3.07
C GLY A 86 -14.17 -0.78 2.48
N VAL A 87 -14.53 -1.51 1.43
CA VAL A 87 -13.67 -2.48 0.72
C VAL A 87 -13.78 -2.23 -0.77
N TRP A 88 -12.71 -2.38 -1.52
CA TRP A 88 -12.77 -2.31 -2.97
C TRP A 88 -13.48 -3.53 -3.55
N ASP A 89 -14.47 -3.29 -4.42
CA ASP A 89 -15.24 -4.32 -5.12
C ASP A 89 -14.79 -4.49 -6.56
N PRO A 90 -14.46 -5.73 -6.99
CA PRO A 90 -13.99 -6.01 -8.35
C PRO A 90 -15.10 -5.96 -9.40
N GLY A 91 -16.34 -5.70 -8.99
CA GLY A 91 -17.51 -5.80 -9.86
C GLY A 91 -18.00 -7.24 -10.05
N ASP A 92 -19.01 -7.39 -10.89
CA ASP A 92 -19.65 -8.67 -11.20
C ASP A 92 -20.02 -8.70 -12.68
N TYR A 93 -19.33 -9.52 -13.45
CA TYR A 93 -19.54 -9.60 -14.90
C TYR A 93 -20.93 -10.13 -15.26
N GLU A 94 -21.44 -11.11 -14.52
CA GLU A 94 -22.75 -11.72 -14.79
C GLU A 94 -23.89 -10.72 -14.54
N LYS A 95 -23.71 -9.83 -13.56
CA LYS A 95 -24.68 -8.76 -13.23
C LYS A 95 -24.42 -7.45 -13.96
N GLY A 96 -23.38 -7.36 -14.78
CA GLY A 96 -23.00 -6.14 -15.47
C GLY A 96 -22.53 -5.01 -14.56
N ILE A 97 -22.07 -5.35 -13.34
CA ILE A 97 -21.56 -4.38 -12.36
C ILE A 97 -20.08 -4.12 -12.66
N GLN A 98 -19.71 -2.85 -12.85
CA GLN A 98 -18.34 -2.44 -13.08
C GLN A 98 -17.55 -2.45 -11.76
N PRO A 99 -16.21 -2.69 -11.81
CA PRO A 99 -15.33 -2.54 -10.65
C PRO A 99 -15.35 -1.10 -10.14
N GLU A 100 -15.17 -0.94 -8.84
CA GLU A 100 -15.01 0.38 -8.24
C GLU A 100 -13.75 1.09 -8.73
N MET A 101 -13.88 2.40 -8.96
CA MET A 101 -12.79 3.21 -9.49
C MET A 101 -11.70 3.41 -8.44
N VAL A 102 -10.45 3.24 -8.89
CA VAL A 102 -9.26 3.42 -8.06
C VAL A 102 -8.37 4.48 -8.69
N TYR A 103 -8.03 5.49 -7.90
CA TYR A 103 -7.11 6.55 -8.26
C TYR A 103 -5.83 6.43 -7.44
N TYR A 104 -4.67 6.65 -8.05
CA TYR A 104 -3.40 6.71 -7.35
C TYR A 104 -2.94 8.15 -7.19
N TYR A 105 -2.42 8.47 -6.01
CA TYR A 105 -1.70 9.73 -5.82
C TYR A 105 -0.38 9.66 -6.60
N PRO A 106 -0.10 10.64 -7.50
CA PRO A 106 0.99 10.49 -8.47
C PRO A 106 2.40 10.62 -7.88
N HIS A 107 2.50 10.96 -6.59
CA HIS A 107 3.77 11.14 -5.91
C HIS A 107 3.90 10.25 -4.68
N ILE A 108 5.13 10.01 -4.26
CA ILE A 108 5.40 9.36 -2.97
C ILE A 108 5.37 10.42 -1.88
N ILE A 109 4.64 10.14 -0.81
CA ILE A 109 4.56 10.98 0.39
C ILE A 109 5.71 10.56 1.31
N GLU A 110 6.69 11.43 1.48
CA GLU A 110 7.81 11.22 2.38
C GLU A 110 7.76 12.21 3.53
N PHE A 111 7.85 11.73 4.76
CA PHE A 111 7.89 12.59 5.94
C PHE A 111 8.79 12.02 7.04
N LYS A 112 9.22 12.92 7.92
CA LYS A 112 10.06 12.64 9.09
C LYS A 112 9.23 12.62 10.36
N ALA A 113 9.84 12.14 11.45
CA ALA A 113 9.25 12.20 12.79
C ALA A 113 8.90 13.66 13.15
N ASN A 114 7.83 13.83 13.91
CA ASN A 114 7.30 15.12 14.34
C ASN A 114 6.92 16.07 13.17
N TRP A 115 6.50 15.50 12.04
CA TRP A 115 6.07 16.26 10.87
C TRP A 115 4.60 16.01 10.55
N ASP A 116 3.93 17.10 10.13
CA ASP A 116 2.59 17.09 9.55
C ASP A 116 2.72 17.36 8.04
N ALA A 117 2.59 16.31 7.25
CA ALA A 117 2.64 16.41 5.79
C ALA A 117 1.23 16.63 5.24
N THR A 118 0.98 17.80 4.63
CA THR A 118 -0.28 18.08 3.93
C THR A 118 -0.04 18.04 2.42
N GLN A 119 -0.92 17.34 1.69
CA GLN A 119 -0.86 17.22 0.24
C GLN A 119 -2.24 17.53 -0.36
N ASP A 120 -2.24 18.28 -1.44
CA ASP A 120 -3.43 18.52 -2.24
C ASP A 120 -3.49 17.50 -3.38
N TRP A 121 -4.63 16.84 -3.54
CA TRP A 121 -4.83 15.79 -4.51
C TRP A 121 -6.13 15.98 -5.30
N ASN A 122 -5.99 16.44 -6.54
CA ASN A 122 -7.07 16.38 -7.51
C ASN A 122 -7.00 15.03 -8.23
N VAL A 123 -7.97 14.14 -7.97
CA VAL A 123 -7.95 12.75 -8.49
C VAL A 123 -8.13 12.69 -10.02
N THR A 124 -8.68 13.73 -10.63
CA THR A 124 -8.92 13.81 -12.07
C THR A 124 -7.85 14.61 -12.84
N ALA A 125 -6.87 15.20 -12.15
CA ALA A 125 -5.85 16.03 -12.78
C ALA A 125 -4.90 15.25 -13.70
N VAL A 126 -4.69 13.97 -13.41
CA VAL A 126 -3.82 13.07 -14.18
C VAL A 126 -4.65 11.91 -14.70
N SER A 127 -4.41 11.48 -15.94
CA SER A 127 -5.09 10.31 -16.51
C SER A 127 -4.74 9.02 -15.74
N LEU A 128 -5.71 8.12 -15.59
CA LEU A 128 -5.61 6.90 -14.76
C LEU A 128 -4.37 6.04 -15.05
N ASP A 129 -4.00 5.94 -16.32
CA ASP A 129 -2.83 5.17 -16.78
C ASP A 129 -1.49 5.73 -16.29
N LYS A 130 -1.44 7.03 -15.90
CA LYS A 130 -0.24 7.74 -15.49
C LYS A 130 -0.20 8.11 -14.00
N GLN A 131 -1.27 7.81 -13.26
CA GLN A 131 -1.34 8.21 -11.85
C GLN A 131 -0.41 7.41 -10.94
N LYS A 132 -0.22 6.11 -11.24
CA LYS A 132 0.56 5.24 -10.35
C LYS A 132 2.04 5.60 -10.41
N PRO A 133 2.67 5.98 -9.27
CA PRO A 133 4.11 6.24 -9.19
C PRO A 133 4.95 5.06 -9.65
N ASP A 134 6.10 5.35 -10.28
CA ASP A 134 6.99 4.29 -10.80
C ASP A 134 7.56 3.41 -9.68
N GLU A 135 7.76 3.97 -8.50
CA GLU A 135 8.20 3.25 -7.30
C GLU A 135 7.22 2.17 -6.86
N LEU A 136 5.92 2.35 -7.13
CA LEU A 136 4.87 1.36 -6.82
C LEU A 136 4.61 0.40 -7.98
N LYS A 137 5.16 0.64 -9.16
CA LYS A 137 5.05 -0.29 -10.27
C LYS A 137 5.93 -1.50 -10.01
N LYS A 138 5.34 -2.69 -10.00
CA LYS A 138 6.12 -3.93 -9.95
C LYS A 138 7.07 -3.94 -11.15
N GLN A 139 8.38 -3.94 -10.90
CA GLN A 139 9.36 -4.10 -11.96
C GLN A 139 9.06 -5.42 -12.67
N LYS A 140 8.76 -5.35 -13.98
CA LYS A 140 8.72 -6.56 -14.79
C LYS A 140 10.10 -7.21 -14.68
N PRO A 141 10.20 -8.53 -14.42
CA PRO A 141 11.50 -9.20 -14.42
C PRO A 141 12.17 -8.90 -15.77
N ASP A 142 13.38 -8.33 -15.66
CA ASP A 142 14.19 -7.82 -16.78
C ASP A 142 14.06 -8.70 -18.04
N GLU A 143 13.42 -8.23 -19.06
CA GLU A 143 13.47 -8.85 -20.41
C GLU A 143 14.90 -8.86 -20.93
N ASP A 144 15.75 -7.92 -20.51
CA ASP A 144 17.17 -7.86 -20.84
C ASP A 144 17.99 -9.00 -20.22
N LYS A 145 17.64 -9.50 -19.04
CA LYS A 145 18.30 -10.70 -18.47
C LYS A 145 17.91 -11.95 -19.24
N LYS A 146 16.65 -12.04 -19.70
CA LYS A 146 16.21 -13.16 -20.56
C LYS A 146 16.88 -13.15 -21.93
N LYS A 147 17.14 -11.98 -22.51
CA LYS A 147 17.86 -11.84 -23.78
C LYS A 147 19.30 -12.27 -23.65
N LYS A 148 20.04 -11.75 -22.63
CA LYS A 148 21.45 -12.15 -22.37
C LYS A 148 21.61 -13.65 -22.12
N THR A 149 20.67 -14.29 -21.44
CA THR A 149 20.72 -15.74 -21.18
C THR A 149 20.43 -16.55 -22.47
N ARG A 150 19.54 -16.08 -23.32
CA ARG A 150 19.26 -16.73 -24.62
C ARG A 150 20.42 -16.58 -25.59
N ASP A 151 21.04 -15.41 -25.66
CA ASP A 151 22.18 -15.16 -26.55
C ASP A 151 23.43 -15.95 -26.12
N SER A 152 23.69 -16.08 -24.80
CA SER A 152 24.76 -16.91 -24.30
C SER A 152 24.53 -18.41 -24.48
N GLN A 153 23.29 -18.89 -24.43
CA GLN A 153 22.94 -20.28 -24.72
C GLN A 153 23.06 -20.61 -26.21
N ASN A 154 22.67 -19.69 -27.08
CA ASN A 154 22.81 -19.86 -28.53
C ASN A 154 24.29 -19.82 -28.96
N ALA A 155 25.11 -18.95 -28.37
CA ALA A 155 26.55 -18.91 -28.65
C ALA A 155 27.27 -20.21 -28.24
N ASN A 156 26.85 -20.80 -27.11
CA ASN A 156 27.41 -22.09 -26.63
C ASN A 156 26.97 -23.29 -27.48
N ARG A 157 25.78 -23.21 -28.09
CA ARG A 157 25.27 -24.27 -28.96
C ARG A 157 25.97 -24.29 -30.30
N ASN A 158 26.31 -23.13 -30.85
CA ASN A 158 27.08 -23.01 -32.10
C ASN A 158 28.54 -23.40 -31.95
N ARG A 159 29.13 -23.31 -30.74
CA ARG A 159 30.52 -23.78 -30.47
C ARG A 159 30.64 -25.29 -30.32
N ARG A 160 29.53 -26.01 -30.09
CA ARG A 160 29.54 -27.48 -29.97
C ARG A 160 29.26 -28.21 -31.29
N ASN A 161 28.88 -27.50 -32.33
CA ASN A 161 28.54 -28.07 -33.66
C ASN A 161 29.58 -27.73 -34.73
N ASN A 162 30.72 -27.18 -34.35
CA ASN A 162 31.92 -27.02 -35.12
C ASN A 162 33.08 -27.81 -34.43
#